data_5ef3d39011981abc9f22b2e75d7e20f6
#
_entry.id   5ef3d39011981abc9f22b2e75d7e20f6
#
_cell.length_a   1.000
_cell.length_b   1.000
_cell.length_c   1.000
_cell.angle_alpha   90.00
_cell.angle_beta   90.00
_cell.angle_gamma   90.00
#
_symmetry.space_group_name_H-M   'P 1'
#
loop_
_entity.id
_entity.type
_entity.pdbx_description
1 polymer ?
#
loop_
_entity_poly.entity_id
_entity_poly.type
_entity_poly.pdbx_seq_one_letter_code
_entity_poly.pdbx_strand_id
1 'polypeptide(L)'
;EAASLTERGIRQWTKAGIVTARRGTITDRKGRTLAISATAYIVTADPRLVSDTERFLDSIEPVLNINKETARKRLQDKTKGSIILKRQVSRETVDALRQLRSDAPEDSSLKALSFDEDICRYYPYGALLSQVLGLTTVDSEGQSGLASRYEAVLRGTEGSYLRQVDARKRQLDGTEGW
;
A
#
# COMPACT_ATOMS: atom_id res chain seq x y z
N GLU A 1 -2.68 11.19 38.94
CA GLU A 1 -3.92 11.15 38.14
C GLU A 1 -3.83 11.99 36.88
N ALA A 2 -3.27 13.24 36.92
CA ALA A 2 -3.13 14.08 35.72
C ALA A 2 -2.26 13.43 34.62
N ALA A 3 -1.14 12.81 34.99
CA ALA A 3 -0.24 12.16 34.01
C ALA A 3 -0.90 10.99 33.27
N SER A 4 -1.76 10.22 33.94
CA SER A 4 -2.48 9.09 33.31
C SER A 4 -3.59 9.54 32.35
N LEU A 5 -4.19 10.69 32.59
CA LEU A 5 -5.20 11.28 31.71
C LEU A 5 -4.55 11.87 30.45
N THR A 6 -3.39 12.52 30.60
CA THR A 6 -2.60 13.06 29.48
C THR A 6 -2.11 11.92 28.58
N GLU A 7 -1.62 10.83 29.16
CA GLU A 7 -1.13 9.67 28.40
C GLU A 7 -2.29 8.96 27.64
N ARG A 8 -3.48 8.85 28.25
CA ARG A 8 -4.67 8.35 27.56
C ARG A 8 -5.14 9.27 26.44
N GLY A 9 -5.07 10.58 26.64
CA GLY A 9 -5.38 11.57 25.61
C GLY A 9 -4.44 11.45 24.42
N ILE A 10 -3.14 11.38 24.64
CA ILE A 10 -2.13 11.21 23.58
C ILE A 10 -2.38 9.92 22.79
N ARG A 11 -2.66 8.80 23.46
CA ARG A 11 -2.96 7.52 22.78
C ARG A 11 -4.24 7.55 21.93
N GLN A 12 -5.22 8.37 22.28
CA GLN A 12 -6.44 8.51 21.48
C GLN A 12 -6.21 9.36 20.22
N TRP A 13 -5.27 10.29 20.27
CA TRP A 13 -4.98 11.23 19.18
C TRP A 13 -3.78 10.85 18.34
N THR A 14 -3.11 9.74 18.66
CA THR A 14 -1.97 9.25 17.90
C THR A 14 -2.26 7.86 17.34
N LYS A 15 -1.92 7.67 16.07
CA LYS A 15 -1.90 6.37 15.41
C LYS A 15 -0.46 6.01 15.09
N ALA A 16 0.02 4.92 15.69
CA ALA A 16 1.30 4.34 15.31
C ALA A 16 1.17 3.66 13.95
N GLY A 17 2.13 3.88 13.09
CA GLY A 17 2.26 3.18 11.81
C GLY A 17 3.68 2.64 11.65
N ILE A 18 3.82 1.61 10.84
CA ILE A 18 5.11 1.03 10.46
C ILE A 18 5.48 1.58 9.09
N VAL A 19 6.71 2.06 8.94
CA VAL A 19 7.31 2.38 7.65
C VAL A 19 8.07 1.14 7.19
N THR A 20 7.58 0.49 6.17
CA THR A 20 8.26 -0.66 5.59
C THR A 20 9.61 -0.22 5.00
N ALA A 21 10.68 -0.89 5.40
CA ALA A 21 12.01 -0.61 4.90
C ALA A 21 12.10 -0.91 3.40
N ARG A 22 12.76 -0.03 2.66
CA ARG A 22 13.12 -0.32 1.26
C ARG A 22 14.23 -1.36 1.24
N ARG A 23 13.99 -2.44 0.52
CA ARG A 23 14.98 -3.49 0.34
C ARG A 23 16.20 -2.97 -0.43
N GLY A 24 17.42 -3.34 -0.01
CA GLY A 24 18.67 -2.92 -0.61
C GLY A 24 18.75 -3.22 -2.11
N THR A 25 19.41 -2.35 -2.86
CA THR A 25 19.65 -2.51 -4.30
C THR A 25 20.71 -3.58 -4.54
N ILE A 26 20.50 -4.40 -5.57
CA ILE A 26 21.52 -5.34 -6.06
C ILE A 26 22.09 -4.78 -7.36
N THR A 27 23.40 -4.62 -7.41
CA THR A 27 24.12 -4.13 -8.59
C THR A 27 25.15 -5.16 -9.07
N ASP A 28 25.56 -5.04 -10.32
CA ASP A 28 26.70 -5.78 -10.83
C ASP A 28 28.03 -5.08 -10.45
N ARG A 29 29.16 -5.70 -10.81
CA ARG A 29 30.51 -5.15 -10.56
C ARG A 29 30.79 -3.78 -11.22
N LYS A 30 29.97 -3.40 -12.20
CA LYS A 30 30.04 -2.11 -12.92
C LYS A 30 29.04 -1.08 -12.38
N GLY A 31 28.32 -1.39 -11.29
CA GLY A 31 27.31 -0.52 -10.69
C GLY A 31 25.96 -0.51 -11.40
N ARG A 32 25.74 -1.38 -12.41
CA ARG A 32 24.43 -1.45 -13.08
C ARG A 32 23.41 -2.12 -12.17
N THR A 33 22.27 -1.50 -12.01
CA THR A 33 21.18 -2.00 -11.15
C THR A 33 20.55 -3.25 -11.72
N LEU A 34 20.59 -4.34 -10.97
CA LEU A 34 19.97 -5.64 -11.31
C LEU A 34 18.62 -5.83 -10.61
N ALA A 35 18.47 -5.30 -9.40
CA ALA A 35 17.21 -5.29 -8.67
C ALA A 35 17.14 -4.08 -7.74
N ILE A 36 16.01 -3.38 -7.72
CA ILE A 36 15.78 -2.18 -6.90
C ILE A 36 14.37 -2.17 -6.32
N SER A 37 14.18 -1.53 -5.17
CA SER A 37 12.86 -1.26 -4.61
C SER A 37 12.26 -0.01 -5.25
N ALA A 38 11.10 -0.15 -5.86
CA ALA A 38 10.33 0.93 -6.46
C ALA A 38 9.09 1.24 -5.62
N THR A 39 8.65 2.49 -5.62
CA THR A 39 7.39 2.90 -5.00
C THR A 39 6.22 2.32 -5.79
N ALA A 40 5.31 1.68 -5.08
CA ALA A 40 4.04 1.19 -5.58
C ALA A 40 2.93 1.65 -4.65
N TYR A 41 1.71 1.21 -4.88
CA TYR A 41 0.56 1.57 -4.05
C TYR A 41 -0.33 0.36 -3.79
N ILE A 42 -0.99 0.40 -2.63
CA ILE A 42 -2.11 -0.47 -2.30
C ILE A 42 -3.39 0.29 -2.58
N VAL A 43 -4.28 -0.30 -3.35
CA VAL A 43 -5.63 0.24 -3.55
C VAL A 43 -6.59 -0.51 -2.63
N THR A 44 -7.23 0.23 -1.75
CA THR A 44 -8.21 -0.27 -0.79
C THR A 44 -9.56 0.38 -1.02
N ALA A 45 -10.62 -0.25 -0.51
CA ALA A 45 -11.96 0.34 -0.49
C ALA A 45 -12.63 0.07 0.85
N ASP A 46 -13.45 1.03 1.32
CA ASP A 46 -14.34 0.82 2.45
C ASP A 46 -15.68 0.22 1.95
N PRO A 47 -15.96 -1.06 2.27
CA PRO A 47 -17.18 -1.71 1.79
C PRO A 47 -18.48 -1.03 2.25
N ARG A 48 -18.44 -0.30 3.37
CA ARG A 48 -19.61 0.38 3.95
C ARG A 48 -20.05 1.57 3.11
N LEU A 49 -19.10 2.20 2.37
CA LEU A 49 -19.34 3.36 1.53
C LEU A 49 -19.72 2.98 0.09
N VAL A 50 -19.61 1.69 -0.25
CA VAL A 50 -20.00 1.19 -1.58
C VAL A 50 -21.47 0.83 -1.56
N SER A 51 -22.33 1.67 -2.14
CA SER A 51 -23.78 1.46 -2.26
C SER A 51 -24.12 0.47 -3.37
N ASP A 52 -23.56 0.67 -4.56
CA ASP A 52 -23.74 -0.20 -5.73
C ASP A 52 -22.41 -0.86 -6.09
N THR A 53 -22.29 -2.14 -5.72
CA THR A 53 -21.06 -2.92 -5.91
C THR A 53 -20.77 -3.20 -7.39
N GLU A 54 -21.79 -3.45 -8.22
CA GLU A 54 -21.58 -3.77 -9.63
C GLU A 54 -21.08 -2.54 -10.38
N ARG A 55 -21.77 -1.42 -10.23
CA ARG A 55 -21.36 -0.16 -10.86
C ARG A 55 -19.99 0.30 -10.40
N PHE A 56 -19.67 0.10 -9.13
CA PHE A 56 -18.33 0.38 -8.58
C PHE A 56 -17.26 -0.46 -9.26
N LEU A 57 -17.47 -1.79 -9.34
CA LEU A 57 -16.53 -2.71 -9.97
C LEU A 57 -16.37 -2.44 -11.47
N ASP A 58 -17.46 -2.13 -12.19
CA ASP A 58 -17.41 -1.79 -13.60
C ASP A 58 -16.58 -0.52 -13.88
N SER A 59 -16.61 0.42 -12.95
CA SER A 59 -15.83 1.67 -13.07
C SER A 59 -14.33 1.47 -12.83
N ILE A 60 -13.94 0.58 -11.94
CA ILE A 60 -12.52 0.41 -11.55
C ILE A 60 -11.81 -0.73 -12.27
N GLU A 61 -12.55 -1.74 -12.75
CA GLU A 61 -11.97 -2.91 -13.41
C GLU A 61 -11.12 -2.59 -14.62
N PRO A 62 -11.54 -1.70 -15.55
CA PRO A 62 -10.74 -1.36 -16.74
C PRO A 62 -9.36 -0.78 -16.38
N VAL A 63 -9.28 -0.07 -15.24
CA VAL A 63 -8.05 0.60 -14.79
C VAL A 63 -7.21 -0.30 -13.90
N LEU A 64 -7.84 -1.01 -12.94
CA LEU A 64 -7.14 -1.86 -11.99
C LEU A 64 -6.84 -3.27 -12.53
N ASN A 65 -7.57 -3.74 -13.53
CA ASN A 65 -7.47 -5.11 -14.02
C ASN A 65 -7.53 -6.13 -12.87
N ILE A 66 -8.66 -6.17 -12.17
CA ILE A 66 -8.92 -7.05 -11.02
C ILE A 66 -9.97 -8.10 -11.38
N ASN A 67 -9.94 -9.22 -10.65
CA ASN A 67 -10.99 -10.22 -10.75
C ASN A 67 -12.25 -9.74 -10.01
N LYS A 68 -13.31 -9.43 -10.77
CA LYS A 68 -14.58 -8.92 -10.24
C LYS A 68 -15.21 -9.83 -9.21
N GLU A 69 -15.18 -11.14 -9.41
CA GLU A 69 -15.81 -12.08 -8.48
C GLU A 69 -15.13 -12.07 -7.11
N THR A 70 -13.81 -12.03 -7.11
CA THR A 70 -13.04 -11.96 -5.87
C THR A 70 -13.26 -10.63 -5.14
N ALA A 71 -13.27 -9.52 -5.89
CA ALA A 71 -13.53 -8.19 -5.35
C ALA A 71 -14.97 -8.07 -4.83
N ARG A 72 -15.96 -8.61 -5.55
CA ARG A 72 -17.37 -8.67 -5.13
C ARG A 72 -17.54 -9.39 -3.79
N LYS A 73 -16.96 -10.58 -3.65
CA LYS A 73 -17.01 -11.34 -2.39
C LYS A 73 -16.42 -10.57 -1.21
N ARG A 74 -15.32 -9.85 -1.43
CA ARG A 74 -14.70 -9.02 -0.38
C ARG A 74 -15.56 -7.80 -0.02
N LEU A 75 -16.23 -7.18 -0.99
CA LEU A 75 -17.09 -6.00 -0.79
C LEU A 75 -18.42 -6.35 -0.10
N GLN A 76 -18.84 -7.61 -0.12
CA GLN A 76 -20.06 -8.06 0.57
C GLN A 76 -19.90 -7.99 2.10
N ASP A 77 -18.69 -8.13 2.62
CA ASP A 77 -18.43 -8.07 4.05
C ASP A 77 -18.38 -6.62 4.53
N LYS A 78 -19.54 -6.07 4.85
CA LYS A 78 -19.69 -4.69 5.37
C LYS A 78 -19.21 -4.49 6.81
N THR A 79 -18.77 -5.56 7.49
CA THR A 79 -18.21 -5.45 8.86
C THR A 79 -16.80 -4.84 8.84
N LYS A 80 -16.08 -4.98 7.73
CA LYS A 80 -14.74 -4.46 7.54
C LYS A 80 -14.77 -2.97 7.17
N GLY A 81 -13.90 -2.20 7.81
CA GLY A 81 -13.73 -0.77 7.49
C GLY A 81 -12.83 -0.51 6.27
N SER A 82 -12.08 -1.51 5.82
CA SER A 82 -11.24 -1.43 4.63
C SER A 82 -10.92 -2.82 4.12
N ILE A 83 -10.93 -2.99 2.80
CA ILE A 83 -10.51 -4.21 2.11
C ILE A 83 -9.47 -3.86 1.04
N ILE A 84 -8.48 -4.74 0.87
CA ILE A 84 -7.49 -4.59 -0.19
C ILE A 84 -8.09 -5.10 -1.51
N LEU A 85 -8.16 -4.22 -2.51
CA LEU A 85 -8.55 -4.57 -3.88
C LEU A 85 -7.35 -5.09 -4.67
N LYS A 86 -6.25 -4.33 -4.67
CA LYS A 86 -5.01 -4.70 -5.36
C LYS A 86 -3.80 -4.10 -4.66
N ARG A 87 -2.68 -4.84 -4.63
CA ARG A 87 -1.37 -4.38 -4.16
C ARG A 87 -0.42 -4.15 -5.33
N GLN A 88 0.66 -3.45 -5.06
CA GLN A 88 1.75 -3.17 -6.01
C GLN A 88 1.25 -2.50 -7.30
N VAL A 89 0.33 -1.55 -7.14
CA VAL A 89 -0.24 -0.78 -8.25
C VAL A 89 0.72 0.35 -8.61
N SER A 90 0.89 0.60 -9.92
CA SER A 90 1.74 1.69 -10.39
C SER A 90 1.14 3.06 -10.07
N ARG A 91 2.00 4.08 -9.98
CA ARG A 91 1.59 5.46 -9.77
C ARG A 91 0.61 5.95 -10.83
N GLU A 92 0.87 5.62 -12.09
CA GLU A 92 0.02 6.00 -13.23
C GLU A 92 -1.41 5.49 -13.08
N THR A 93 -1.54 4.21 -12.69
CA THR A 93 -2.86 3.59 -12.43
C THR A 93 -3.56 4.26 -11.25
N VAL A 94 -2.83 4.60 -10.19
CA VAL A 94 -3.40 5.29 -9.02
C VAL A 94 -3.83 6.71 -9.38
N ASP A 95 -3.05 7.44 -10.18
CA ASP A 95 -3.39 8.79 -10.60
C ASP A 95 -4.64 8.78 -11.50
N ALA A 96 -4.80 7.79 -12.39
CA ALA A 96 -6.01 7.57 -13.15
C ALA A 96 -7.24 7.30 -12.25
N LEU A 97 -7.08 6.48 -11.21
CA LEU A 97 -8.16 6.23 -10.22
C LEU A 97 -8.49 7.46 -9.38
N ARG A 98 -7.48 8.25 -9.01
CA ARG A 98 -7.69 9.55 -8.31
C ARG A 98 -8.49 10.51 -9.16
N GLN A 99 -8.20 10.57 -10.45
CA GLN A 99 -8.96 11.39 -11.38
C GLN A 99 -10.40 10.90 -11.50
N LEU A 100 -10.63 9.60 -11.72
CA LEU A 100 -11.96 9.01 -11.72
C LEU A 100 -12.74 9.32 -10.42
N ARG A 101 -12.06 9.26 -9.27
CA ARG A 101 -12.66 9.60 -7.97
C ARG A 101 -12.97 11.09 -7.86
N SER A 102 -12.12 11.97 -8.41
CA SER A 102 -12.32 13.42 -8.40
C SER A 102 -13.48 13.84 -9.28
N ASP A 103 -13.60 13.23 -10.46
CA ASP A 103 -14.64 13.52 -11.45
C ASP A 103 -16.01 12.94 -11.06
N ALA A 104 -16.02 12.02 -10.08
CA ALA A 104 -17.23 11.37 -9.61
C ALA A 104 -18.07 12.28 -8.70
N PRO A 105 -19.41 12.21 -8.75
CA PRO A 105 -20.30 12.89 -7.81
C PRO A 105 -19.98 12.56 -6.35
N GLU A 106 -20.33 13.46 -5.43
CA GLU A 106 -20.02 13.27 -4.00
C GLU A 106 -20.64 12.00 -3.41
N ASP A 107 -21.80 11.61 -3.87
CA ASP A 107 -22.49 10.37 -3.46
C ASP A 107 -21.98 9.11 -4.17
N SER A 108 -20.93 9.22 -4.99
CA SER A 108 -20.40 8.08 -5.72
C SER A 108 -19.66 7.12 -4.81
N SER A 109 -19.91 5.80 -5.02
CA SER A 109 -19.16 4.71 -4.39
C SER A 109 -17.63 4.79 -4.63
N LEU A 110 -17.17 5.54 -5.63
CA LEU A 110 -15.73 5.76 -5.90
C LEU A 110 -15.03 6.53 -4.78
N LYS A 111 -15.77 7.28 -3.95
CA LYS A 111 -15.22 7.93 -2.75
C LYS A 111 -14.77 6.93 -1.67
N ALA A 112 -15.21 5.67 -1.76
CA ALA A 112 -14.76 4.59 -0.90
C ALA A 112 -13.29 4.17 -1.16
N LEU A 113 -12.69 4.58 -2.30
CA LEU A 113 -11.31 4.24 -2.64
C LEU A 113 -10.31 5.01 -1.78
N SER A 114 -9.32 4.29 -1.27
CA SER A 114 -8.15 4.84 -0.59
C SER A 114 -6.87 4.26 -1.20
N PHE A 115 -5.80 5.03 -1.12
CA PHE A 115 -4.52 4.73 -1.74
C PHE A 115 -3.42 4.90 -0.71
N ASP A 116 -2.76 3.80 -0.35
CA ASP A 116 -1.64 3.79 0.58
C ASP A 116 -0.35 3.46 -0.17
N GLU A 117 0.79 3.99 0.29
CA GLU A 117 2.08 3.65 -0.31
C GLU A 117 2.45 2.19 -0.03
N ASP A 118 3.02 1.55 -1.03
CA ASP A 118 3.55 0.18 -0.99
C ASP A 118 4.93 0.18 -1.66
N ILE A 119 5.66 -0.91 -1.54
CA ILE A 119 6.96 -1.10 -2.14
C ILE A 119 6.91 -2.37 -2.99
N CYS A 120 7.37 -2.28 -4.24
CA CYS A 120 7.56 -3.45 -5.07
C CYS A 120 9.03 -3.62 -5.45
N ARG A 121 9.43 -4.86 -5.72
CA ARG A 121 10.75 -5.17 -6.27
C ARG A 121 10.72 -5.06 -7.78
N TYR A 122 11.58 -4.22 -8.33
CA TYR A 122 11.69 -4.00 -9.76
C TYR A 122 13.01 -4.60 -10.29
N TYR A 123 12.92 -5.30 -11.39
CA TYR A 123 14.02 -5.97 -12.07
C TYR A 123 14.18 -5.38 -13.48
N PRO A 124 15.13 -4.44 -13.71
CA PRO A 124 15.27 -3.73 -14.98
C PRO A 124 15.50 -4.65 -16.18
N TYR A 125 16.11 -5.81 -15.94
CA TYR A 125 16.40 -6.79 -16.98
C TYR A 125 15.35 -7.94 -17.04
N GLY A 126 14.20 -7.76 -16.44
CA GLY A 126 13.10 -8.73 -16.43
C GLY A 126 13.52 -10.12 -15.95
N ALA A 127 13.21 -11.14 -16.72
CA ALA A 127 13.52 -12.53 -16.37
C ALA A 127 15.02 -12.89 -16.47
N LEU A 128 15.85 -12.02 -17.06
CA LEU A 128 17.29 -12.24 -17.12
C LEU A 128 17.85 -12.30 -15.70
N LEU A 129 18.65 -13.30 -15.40
CA LEU A 129 19.25 -13.56 -14.09
C LEU A 129 18.23 -13.93 -12.97
N SER A 130 16.97 -14.19 -13.30
CA SER A 130 15.94 -14.53 -12.29
C SER A 130 16.34 -15.72 -11.43
N GLN A 131 17.02 -16.72 -12.00
CA GLN A 131 17.54 -17.88 -11.26
C GLN A 131 18.65 -17.51 -10.27
N VAL A 132 19.46 -16.50 -10.58
CA VAL A 132 20.55 -16.03 -9.72
C VAL A 132 20.05 -15.04 -8.67
N LEU A 133 19.32 -14.01 -9.14
CA LEU A 133 18.77 -12.97 -8.25
C LEU A 133 17.72 -13.54 -7.29
N GLY A 134 16.95 -14.50 -7.77
CA GLY A 134 15.83 -15.07 -7.05
C GLY A 134 14.59 -14.18 -7.08
N LEU A 135 13.55 -14.64 -6.38
CA LEU A 135 12.26 -13.98 -6.26
C LEU A 135 12.06 -13.45 -4.85
N THR A 136 11.23 -12.42 -4.74
CA THR A 136 10.74 -11.92 -3.46
C THR A 136 9.23 -12.11 -3.35
N THR A 137 8.73 -12.23 -2.13
CA THR A 137 7.28 -12.19 -1.85
C THR A 137 6.72 -10.80 -2.12
N VAL A 138 5.39 -10.67 -2.07
CA VAL A 138 4.69 -9.37 -2.08
C VAL A 138 5.13 -8.50 -0.90
N ASP A 139 5.52 -9.10 0.22
CA ASP A 139 6.02 -8.42 1.42
C ASP A 139 7.54 -8.17 1.37
N SER A 140 8.14 -8.28 0.18
CA SER A 140 9.57 -8.02 -0.10
C SER A 140 10.54 -8.97 0.60
N GLU A 141 10.11 -10.14 1.08
CA GLU A 141 10.98 -11.17 1.64
C GLU A 141 11.61 -12.02 0.53
N GLY A 142 12.89 -12.34 0.64
CA GLY A 142 13.61 -13.16 -0.35
C GLY A 142 13.23 -14.63 -0.26
N GLN A 143 12.67 -15.18 -1.33
CA GLN A 143 12.27 -16.60 -1.42
C GLN A 143 13.38 -17.50 -1.96
N SER A 144 14.20 -16.98 -2.86
CA SER A 144 15.22 -17.79 -3.56
C SER A 144 16.43 -16.96 -3.98
N GLY A 145 17.47 -17.61 -4.46
CA GLY A 145 18.67 -16.99 -5.04
C GLY A 145 19.41 -16.05 -4.10
N LEU A 146 20.02 -15.00 -4.65
CA LEU A 146 20.72 -13.97 -3.87
C LEU A 146 19.77 -13.21 -2.92
N ALA A 147 18.51 -13.04 -3.32
CA ALA A 147 17.52 -12.37 -2.47
C ALA A 147 17.33 -13.10 -1.14
N SER A 148 17.23 -14.43 -1.13
CA SER A 148 17.12 -15.22 0.09
C SER A 148 18.46 -15.31 0.84
N ARG A 149 19.56 -15.56 0.12
CA ARG A 149 20.88 -15.75 0.76
C ARG A 149 21.37 -14.48 1.50
N TYR A 150 21.08 -13.32 0.98
CA TYR A 150 21.48 -12.03 1.57
C TYR A 150 20.30 -11.30 2.24
N GLU A 151 19.29 -12.04 2.67
CA GLU A 151 18.09 -11.48 3.30
C GLU A 151 18.42 -10.52 4.46
N ALA A 152 19.30 -10.92 5.37
CA ALA A 152 19.67 -10.13 6.52
C ALA A 152 20.30 -8.76 6.16
N VAL A 153 20.98 -8.69 5.01
CA VAL A 153 21.61 -7.45 4.54
C VAL A 153 20.63 -6.60 3.70
N LEU A 154 19.81 -7.28 2.90
CA LEU A 154 18.93 -6.61 1.94
C LEU A 154 17.63 -6.11 2.54
N ARG A 155 17.11 -6.75 3.59
CA ARG A 155 15.79 -6.48 4.17
C ARG A 155 15.63 -5.04 4.66
N GLY A 156 16.71 -4.42 5.17
CA GLY A 156 16.65 -3.13 5.84
C GLY A 156 16.02 -3.22 7.24
N THR A 157 15.84 -2.08 7.89
CA THR A 157 15.22 -1.99 9.23
C THR A 157 13.94 -1.19 9.12
N GLU A 158 12.85 -1.78 9.56
CA GLU A 158 11.54 -1.11 9.59
C GLU A 158 11.57 0.09 10.54
N GLY A 159 10.99 1.18 10.11
CA GLY A 159 10.76 2.36 10.93
C GLY A 159 9.38 2.37 11.55
N SER A 160 9.20 3.15 12.60
CA SER A 160 7.86 3.44 13.15
C SER A 160 7.63 4.95 13.15
N TYR A 161 6.39 5.35 12.93
CA TYR A 161 5.99 6.75 13.05
C TYR A 161 4.72 6.87 13.87
N LEU A 162 4.57 8.03 14.50
CA LEU A 162 3.35 8.41 15.22
C LEU A 162 2.68 9.54 14.43
N ARG A 163 1.45 9.34 13.98
CA ARG A 163 0.62 10.38 13.36
C ARG A 163 -0.44 10.86 14.32
N GLN A 164 -0.70 12.15 14.30
CA GLN A 164 -1.87 12.71 14.99
C GLN A 164 -3.11 12.50 14.12
N VAL A 165 -4.18 12.06 14.76
CA VAL A 165 -5.48 11.81 14.13
C VAL A 165 -6.58 12.52 14.90
N ASP A 166 -7.65 12.91 14.20
CA ASP A 166 -8.85 13.47 14.85
C ASP A 166 -9.66 12.37 15.57
N ALA A 167 -10.70 12.78 16.29
CA ALA A 167 -11.62 11.87 16.98
C ALA A 167 -12.33 10.88 16.04
N ARG A 168 -12.35 11.14 14.73
CA ARG A 168 -12.88 10.26 13.69
C ARG A 168 -11.78 9.45 12.98
N LYS A 169 -10.55 9.43 13.55
CA LYS A 169 -9.36 8.75 13.02
C LYS A 169 -8.91 9.25 11.63
N ARG A 170 -9.24 10.47 11.24
CA ARG A 170 -8.76 11.11 10.03
C ARG A 170 -7.44 11.81 10.33
N GLN A 171 -6.51 11.78 9.38
CA GLN A 171 -5.22 12.45 9.50
C GLN A 171 -5.44 13.97 9.60
N LEU A 172 -4.77 14.61 10.57
CA LEU A 172 -4.69 16.06 10.63
C LEU A 172 -3.56 16.50 9.68
N ASP A 173 -3.94 17.18 8.60
CA ASP A 173 -2.98 17.79 7.69
C ASP A 173 -2.28 18.96 8.40
N GLY A 174 -0.95 18.95 8.45
CA GLY A 174 -0.17 20.08 8.96
C GLY A 174 0.87 19.77 10.04
N THR A 175 1.04 18.53 10.46
CA THR A 175 2.18 18.15 11.30
C THR A 175 3.25 17.49 10.46
N GLU A 176 4.11 18.31 9.81
CA GLU A 176 5.43 17.84 9.42
C GLU A 176 6.19 17.45 10.68
N GLY A 177 6.52 16.16 10.78
CA GLY A 177 7.25 15.63 11.93
C GLY A 177 8.66 16.23 12.02
N TRP A 178 9.04 16.49 13.24
CA TRP A 178 10.40 16.77 13.66
C TRP A 178 11.22 15.48 13.68
#